data_3941dc91d41c3d0ef83280d0387230b5
#
_entry.id   3941dc91d41c3d0ef83280d0387230b5
#
_cell.length_a   1.000
_cell.length_b   1.000
_cell.length_c   1.000
_cell.angle_alpha   90.00
_cell.angle_beta   90.00
_cell.angle_gamma   90.00
#
_symmetry.space_group_name_H-M   'P 1'
#
loop_
_entity.id
_entity.type
_entity.pdbx_description
1 polymer ?
#
loop_
_entity_poly.entity_id
_entity_poly.type
_entity_poly.pdbx_seq_one_letter_code
_entity_poly.pdbx_strand_id
1 'polypeptide(L)'
;MNNHKKITYSEIAEVSGISIATISRVINNTTSVREETRNAVIEAMQGLGYDTSILEALSQKSNDLIIFNIPSLDNPFYSLIIKGAKAAALRNGYNMLVNEDPIDDKSIDAFIALLKKTNAAGLITTNCITRANLLKLNASLPLVQCCECISTANIPFVTIDDVAAARNAVSYLISLGKKRIAFINGPIEYKYAQDRLKGYLQALDAAQIKKDSDSIIQLQEISYDMAVSAAFQLLNSEKRPDAFFASSDVY
;
A
#
# COMPACT_ATOMS: atom_id res chain seq x y z
N MET A 1 4.27 -49.97 -7.01
CA MET A 1 5.13 -49.48 -8.11
C MET A 1 4.25 -48.64 -8.99
N ASN A 2 4.26 -47.33 -8.81
CA ASN A 2 3.49 -46.40 -9.67
C ASN A 2 4.24 -46.20 -10.98
N ASN A 3 3.77 -46.83 -12.04
CA ASN A 3 4.26 -46.68 -13.40
C ASN A 3 3.72 -45.32 -13.91
N HIS A 4 4.41 -44.20 -13.65
CA HIS A 4 4.08 -42.92 -14.26
C HIS A 4 4.35 -43.03 -15.77
N LYS A 5 3.30 -43.20 -16.56
CA LYS A 5 3.39 -43.14 -18.00
C LYS A 5 4.00 -41.79 -18.40
N LYS A 6 5.10 -41.82 -19.13
CA LYS A 6 5.80 -40.60 -19.56
C LYS A 6 4.94 -39.86 -20.57
N ILE A 7 4.52 -38.63 -20.27
CA ILE A 7 3.73 -37.78 -21.15
C ILE A 7 4.49 -37.57 -22.47
N THR A 8 3.82 -37.82 -23.61
CA THR A 8 4.31 -37.38 -24.92
C THR A 8 3.38 -36.33 -25.46
N TYR A 9 3.94 -35.23 -25.95
CA TYR A 9 3.16 -34.12 -26.53
C TYR A 9 2.35 -34.58 -27.76
N SER A 10 2.80 -35.65 -28.44
CA SER A 10 2.12 -36.22 -29.56
C SER A 10 0.80 -36.88 -29.18
N GLU A 11 0.74 -37.63 -28.08
CA GLU A 11 -0.51 -38.25 -27.57
C GLU A 11 -1.54 -37.19 -27.21
N ILE A 12 -1.10 -36.10 -26.59
CA ILE A 12 -1.99 -34.98 -26.23
C ILE A 12 -2.49 -34.25 -27.49
N ALA A 13 -1.64 -34.08 -28.51
CA ALA A 13 -1.99 -33.45 -29.78
C ALA A 13 -3.02 -34.27 -30.55
N GLU A 14 -2.90 -35.59 -30.54
CA GLU A 14 -3.84 -36.50 -31.20
C GLU A 14 -5.24 -36.45 -30.59
N VAL A 15 -5.32 -36.37 -29.23
CA VAL A 15 -6.61 -36.32 -28.53
C VAL A 15 -7.22 -34.93 -28.55
N SER A 16 -6.43 -33.87 -28.39
CA SER A 16 -6.93 -32.49 -28.29
C SER A 16 -7.11 -31.79 -29.64
N GLY A 17 -6.50 -32.29 -30.72
CA GLY A 17 -6.43 -31.59 -31.99
C GLY A 17 -5.57 -30.32 -32.00
N ILE A 18 -4.79 -30.11 -30.95
CA ILE A 18 -3.99 -28.90 -30.74
C ILE A 18 -2.52 -29.18 -31.13
N SER A 19 -1.87 -28.20 -31.75
CA SER A 19 -0.47 -28.36 -32.18
C SER A 19 0.48 -28.61 -31.01
N ILE A 20 1.52 -29.44 -31.21
CA ILE A 20 2.56 -29.75 -30.23
C ILE A 20 3.21 -28.47 -29.68
N ALA A 21 3.43 -27.45 -30.51
CA ALA A 21 3.98 -26.18 -30.11
C ALA A 21 3.07 -25.42 -29.10
N THR A 22 1.75 -25.48 -29.31
CA THR A 22 0.77 -24.88 -28.39
C THR A 22 0.67 -25.68 -27.09
N ILE A 23 0.68 -27.01 -27.16
CA ILE A 23 0.70 -27.89 -25.99
C ILE A 23 1.95 -27.61 -25.13
N SER A 24 3.12 -27.50 -25.75
CA SER A 24 4.36 -27.15 -25.05
C SER A 24 4.26 -25.80 -24.35
N ARG A 25 3.62 -24.79 -24.95
CA ARG A 25 3.39 -23.47 -24.33
C ARG A 25 2.43 -23.56 -23.14
N VAL A 26 1.39 -24.39 -23.23
CA VAL A 26 0.46 -24.63 -22.11
C VAL A 26 1.17 -25.30 -20.94
N ILE A 27 1.89 -26.40 -21.20
CA ILE A 27 2.55 -27.20 -20.16
C ILE A 27 3.69 -26.42 -19.49
N ASN A 28 4.48 -25.66 -20.27
CA ASN A 28 5.60 -24.88 -19.73
C ASN A 28 5.19 -23.47 -19.29
N ASN A 29 3.92 -23.08 -19.43
CA ASN A 29 3.38 -21.76 -19.09
C ASN A 29 4.20 -20.57 -19.64
N THR A 30 4.75 -20.70 -20.85
CA THR A 30 5.73 -19.76 -21.41
C THR A 30 5.15 -18.56 -22.13
N THR A 31 3.88 -18.63 -22.58
CA THR A 31 3.20 -17.51 -23.26
C THR A 31 1.70 -17.53 -22.96
N SER A 32 1.02 -16.38 -23.15
CA SER A 32 -0.45 -16.30 -23.05
C SER A 32 -1.10 -17.18 -24.10
N VAL A 33 -1.76 -18.25 -23.69
CA VAL A 33 -2.60 -19.11 -24.52
C VAL A 33 -4.05 -18.82 -24.14
N ARG A 34 -4.97 -18.83 -25.10
CA ARG A 34 -6.40 -18.64 -24.84
C ARG A 34 -6.89 -19.69 -23.85
N GLU A 35 -7.77 -19.29 -22.94
CA GLU A 35 -8.28 -20.15 -21.87
C GLU A 35 -8.97 -21.41 -22.41
N GLU A 36 -9.78 -21.26 -23.46
CA GLU A 36 -10.42 -22.39 -24.15
C GLU A 36 -9.39 -23.41 -24.65
N THR A 37 -8.29 -22.95 -25.24
CA THR A 37 -7.22 -23.83 -25.74
C THR A 37 -6.48 -24.52 -24.59
N ARG A 38 -6.27 -23.82 -23.50
CA ARG A 38 -5.63 -24.37 -22.27
C ARG A 38 -6.50 -25.46 -21.65
N ASN A 39 -7.81 -25.21 -21.53
CA ASN A 39 -8.76 -26.16 -20.94
C ASN A 39 -8.85 -27.43 -21.83
N ALA A 40 -8.88 -27.30 -23.13
CA ALA A 40 -8.89 -28.46 -24.03
C ALA A 40 -7.61 -29.32 -23.90
N VAL A 41 -6.45 -28.72 -23.68
CA VAL A 41 -5.19 -29.46 -23.40
C VAL A 41 -5.27 -30.19 -22.06
N ILE A 42 -5.80 -29.55 -21.01
CA ILE A 42 -5.95 -30.14 -19.67
C ILE A 42 -6.92 -31.32 -19.72
N GLU A 43 -8.08 -31.17 -20.36
CA GLU A 43 -9.06 -32.24 -20.52
C GLU A 43 -8.49 -33.45 -21.29
N ALA A 44 -7.73 -33.21 -22.37
CA ALA A 44 -7.04 -34.26 -23.09
C ALA A 44 -6.02 -35.00 -22.24
N MET A 45 -5.26 -34.27 -21.41
CA MET A 45 -4.29 -34.87 -20.47
C MET A 45 -4.99 -35.73 -19.41
N GLN A 46 -6.09 -35.23 -18.83
CA GLN A 46 -6.91 -35.98 -17.86
C GLN A 46 -7.47 -37.27 -18.47
N GLY A 47 -8.02 -37.16 -19.68
CA GLY A 47 -8.53 -38.33 -20.43
C GLY A 47 -7.47 -39.40 -20.71
N LEU A 48 -6.19 -38.99 -20.82
CA LEU A 48 -5.06 -39.88 -20.97
C LEU A 48 -4.52 -40.42 -19.62
N GLY A 49 -5.14 -40.03 -18.49
CA GLY A 49 -4.75 -40.47 -17.14
C GLY A 49 -3.53 -39.78 -16.56
N TYR A 50 -3.20 -38.58 -17.01
CA TYR A 50 -2.11 -37.76 -16.45
C TYR A 50 -2.57 -36.90 -15.29
N ASP A 51 -1.67 -36.69 -14.34
CA ASP A 51 -1.91 -35.76 -13.23
C ASP A 51 -1.81 -34.32 -13.73
N THR A 52 -2.94 -33.64 -13.79
CA THR A 52 -3.06 -32.24 -14.26
C THR A 52 -3.13 -31.24 -13.12
N SER A 53 -3.03 -31.67 -11.87
CA SER A 53 -3.20 -30.84 -10.67
C SER A 53 -2.31 -29.58 -10.69
N ILE A 54 -1.07 -29.69 -11.16
CA ILE A 54 -0.15 -28.55 -11.29
C ILE A 54 -0.61 -27.60 -12.41
N LEU A 55 -1.07 -28.15 -13.54
CA LEU A 55 -1.54 -27.34 -14.68
C LEU A 55 -2.88 -26.66 -14.36
N GLU A 56 -3.74 -27.32 -13.62
CA GLU A 56 -4.99 -26.76 -13.11
C GLU A 56 -4.72 -25.63 -12.09
N ALA A 57 -3.79 -25.84 -11.17
CA ALA A 57 -3.33 -24.79 -10.25
C ALA A 57 -2.70 -23.60 -10.99
N LEU A 58 -1.98 -23.86 -12.10
CA LEU A 58 -1.41 -22.80 -12.95
C LEU A 58 -2.47 -22.16 -13.89
N SER A 59 -3.55 -22.86 -14.24
CA SER A 59 -4.65 -22.28 -15.04
C SER A 59 -5.65 -21.53 -14.19
N GLN A 60 -5.84 -21.90 -12.94
CA GLN A 60 -6.45 -21.04 -11.92
C GLN A 60 -5.44 -19.95 -11.52
N LYS A 61 -5.08 -19.07 -12.45
CA LYS A 61 -4.57 -17.75 -12.07
C LYS A 61 -5.75 -17.01 -11.44
N SER A 62 -6.08 -17.39 -10.20
CA SER A 62 -7.00 -16.62 -9.41
C SER A 62 -6.42 -15.21 -9.32
N ASN A 63 -7.14 -14.24 -9.86
CA ASN A 63 -6.85 -12.82 -9.70
C ASN A 63 -7.33 -12.44 -8.30
N ASP A 64 -6.75 -13.09 -7.28
CA ASP A 64 -7.15 -13.02 -5.88
C ASP A 64 -6.09 -12.37 -4.98
N LEU A 65 -5.02 -11.83 -5.59
CA LEU A 65 -3.93 -11.21 -4.87
C LEU A 65 -4.08 -9.69 -4.82
N ILE A 66 -4.21 -9.14 -3.62
CA ILE A 66 -4.13 -7.70 -3.37
C ILE A 66 -2.70 -7.38 -2.89
N ILE A 67 -2.06 -6.40 -3.51
CA ILE A 67 -0.81 -5.84 -3.01
C ILE A 67 -1.15 -4.66 -2.09
N PHE A 68 -0.55 -4.65 -0.90
CA PHE A 68 -0.65 -3.55 0.05
C PHE A 68 0.72 -2.89 0.18
N ASN A 69 0.87 -1.71 -0.43
CA ASN A 69 2.14 -0.99 -0.45
C ASN A 69 2.18 0.07 0.66
N ILE A 70 3.24 0.01 1.47
CA ILE A 70 3.47 0.88 2.64
C ILE A 70 4.85 1.54 2.56
N PRO A 71 5.08 2.69 3.23
CA PRO A 71 6.40 3.33 3.26
C PRO A 71 7.43 2.58 4.09
N SER A 72 7.02 1.98 5.22
CA SER A 72 7.93 1.27 6.12
C SER A 72 7.19 0.27 7.01
N LEU A 73 7.79 -0.91 7.19
CA LEU A 73 7.36 -1.93 8.15
C LEU A 73 7.73 -1.56 9.59
N ASP A 74 8.73 -0.73 9.78
CA ASP A 74 9.20 -0.31 11.11
C ASP A 74 8.23 0.66 11.82
N ASN A 75 7.35 1.32 11.05
CA ASN A 75 6.35 2.20 11.63
C ASN A 75 5.13 1.40 12.13
N PRO A 76 4.91 1.31 13.46
CA PRO A 76 3.83 0.52 14.06
C PRO A 76 2.42 0.96 13.64
N PHE A 77 2.28 2.20 13.16
CA PHE A 77 1.02 2.73 12.63
C PHE A 77 0.41 1.83 11.55
N TYR A 78 1.25 1.27 10.66
CA TYR A 78 0.76 0.43 9.56
C TYR A 78 0.30 -0.95 10.01
N SER A 79 0.74 -1.45 11.16
CA SER A 79 0.44 -2.81 11.61
C SER A 79 -1.06 -3.06 11.80
N LEU A 80 -1.80 -2.11 12.37
CA LEU A 80 -3.25 -2.20 12.56
C LEU A 80 -4.01 -2.08 11.24
N ILE A 81 -3.55 -1.23 10.35
CA ILE A 81 -4.14 -1.04 9.01
C ILE A 81 -3.98 -2.33 8.20
N ILE A 82 -2.76 -2.90 8.18
CA ILE A 82 -2.46 -4.18 7.53
C ILE A 82 -3.35 -5.29 8.08
N LYS A 83 -3.48 -5.39 9.41
CA LYS A 83 -4.35 -6.40 10.07
C LYS A 83 -5.80 -6.28 9.61
N GLY A 84 -6.33 -5.05 9.57
CA GLY A 84 -7.70 -4.78 9.11
C GLY A 84 -7.90 -5.11 7.63
N ALA A 85 -6.99 -4.64 6.78
CA ALA A 85 -7.03 -4.90 5.34
C ALA A 85 -6.92 -6.39 5.01
N LYS A 86 -5.98 -7.12 5.67
CA LYS A 86 -5.82 -8.56 5.51
C LYS A 86 -7.06 -9.33 5.92
N ALA A 87 -7.68 -8.97 7.05
CA ALA A 87 -8.93 -9.61 7.49
C ALA A 87 -10.09 -9.36 6.51
N ALA A 88 -10.17 -8.16 5.92
CA ALA A 88 -11.16 -7.85 4.90
C ALA A 88 -10.90 -8.60 3.59
N ALA A 89 -9.65 -8.66 3.13
CA ALA A 89 -9.26 -9.41 1.95
C ALA A 89 -9.65 -10.89 2.06
N LEU A 90 -9.26 -11.55 3.15
CA LEU A 90 -9.57 -12.97 3.39
C LEU A 90 -11.07 -13.26 3.42
N ARG A 91 -11.89 -12.39 4.06
CA ARG A 91 -13.36 -12.56 4.07
C ARG A 91 -13.99 -12.49 2.67
N ASN A 92 -13.32 -11.82 1.73
CA ASN A 92 -13.78 -11.65 0.36
C ASN A 92 -13.04 -12.57 -0.64
N GLY A 93 -12.33 -13.59 -0.15
CA GLY A 93 -11.64 -14.57 -1.01
C GLY A 93 -10.34 -14.08 -1.62
N TYR A 94 -9.76 -12.98 -1.10
CA TYR A 94 -8.48 -12.43 -1.57
C TYR A 94 -7.35 -12.78 -0.62
N ASN A 95 -6.18 -13.04 -1.19
CA ASN A 95 -4.89 -13.05 -0.50
C ASN A 95 -4.32 -11.63 -0.46
N MET A 96 -3.42 -11.34 0.49
CA MET A 96 -2.78 -10.03 0.56
C MET A 96 -1.28 -10.18 0.81
N LEU A 97 -0.46 -9.50 0.01
CA LEU A 97 0.96 -9.32 0.22
C LEU A 97 1.26 -7.87 0.56
N VAL A 98 2.17 -7.67 1.52
CA VAL A 98 2.69 -6.34 1.86
C VAL A 98 3.97 -6.11 1.08
N ASN A 99 4.08 -4.93 0.49
CA ASN A 99 5.24 -4.46 -0.25
C ASN A 99 5.71 -3.12 0.36
N GLU A 100 7.01 -2.99 0.58
CA GLU A 100 7.64 -1.81 1.19
C GLU A 100 8.46 -0.99 0.17
N ASP A 101 8.53 -1.45 -1.10
CA ASP A 101 9.29 -0.73 -2.11
C ASP A 101 8.69 0.66 -2.38
N PRO A 102 9.54 1.69 -2.54
CA PRO A 102 9.09 3.03 -2.88
C PRO A 102 8.51 3.06 -4.30
N ILE A 103 7.48 3.90 -4.49
CA ILE A 103 6.85 4.13 -5.79
C ILE A 103 7.13 5.57 -6.21
N ASP A 104 8.20 5.75 -6.95
CA ASP A 104 8.64 7.03 -7.51
C ASP A 104 8.79 6.96 -9.04
N ASP A 105 9.27 8.04 -9.66
CA ASP A 105 9.44 8.11 -11.12
C ASP A 105 10.46 7.10 -11.67
N LYS A 106 11.35 6.56 -10.83
CA LYS A 106 12.39 5.59 -11.25
C LYS A 106 11.87 4.15 -11.11
N SER A 107 11.04 3.89 -10.10
CA SER A 107 10.59 2.54 -9.74
C SER A 107 9.23 2.17 -10.33
N ILE A 108 8.40 3.14 -10.74
CA ILE A 108 7.02 2.95 -11.14
C ILE A 108 6.82 1.90 -12.23
N ASP A 109 7.66 1.88 -13.29
CA ASP A 109 7.52 0.92 -14.39
C ASP A 109 7.86 -0.50 -13.98
N ALA A 110 8.90 -0.68 -13.15
CA ALA A 110 9.27 -1.96 -12.57
C ALA A 110 8.15 -2.47 -11.63
N PHE A 111 7.56 -1.58 -10.83
CA PHE A 111 6.46 -1.91 -9.94
C PHE A 111 5.20 -2.34 -10.72
N ILE A 112 4.84 -1.63 -11.78
CA ILE A 112 3.73 -2.04 -12.66
C ILE A 112 4.00 -3.41 -13.31
N ALA A 113 5.25 -3.66 -13.72
CA ALA A 113 5.64 -4.96 -14.26
C ALA A 113 5.50 -6.09 -13.22
N LEU A 114 5.85 -5.81 -11.94
CA LEU A 114 5.65 -6.74 -10.82
C LEU A 114 4.16 -7.03 -10.61
N LEU A 115 3.30 -6.01 -10.57
CA LEU A 115 1.85 -6.17 -10.42
C LEU A 115 1.24 -7.04 -11.51
N LYS A 116 1.67 -6.85 -12.77
CA LYS A 116 1.25 -7.68 -13.92
C LYS A 116 1.77 -9.11 -13.81
N LYS A 117 3.05 -9.29 -13.44
CA LYS A 117 3.67 -10.60 -13.29
C LYS A 117 3.00 -11.43 -12.21
N THR A 118 2.64 -10.81 -11.09
CA THR A 118 1.94 -11.45 -9.97
C THR A 118 0.44 -11.62 -10.22
N ASN A 119 -0.08 -11.09 -11.33
CA ASN A 119 -1.52 -11.07 -11.62
C ASN A 119 -2.33 -10.47 -10.47
N ALA A 120 -1.86 -9.33 -9.91
CA ALA A 120 -2.53 -8.67 -8.80
C ALA A 120 -3.93 -8.20 -9.18
N ALA A 121 -4.93 -8.49 -8.33
CA ALA A 121 -6.32 -8.05 -8.46
C ALA A 121 -6.48 -6.56 -8.20
N GLY A 122 -5.64 -6.01 -7.34
CA GLY A 122 -5.68 -4.61 -6.96
C GLY A 122 -4.50 -4.18 -6.10
N LEU A 123 -4.37 -2.87 -5.94
CA LEU A 123 -3.36 -2.22 -5.13
C LEU A 123 -4.01 -1.33 -4.07
N ILE A 124 -3.58 -1.46 -2.83
CA ILE A 124 -3.81 -0.48 -1.77
C ILE A 124 -2.46 0.18 -1.50
N THR A 125 -2.40 1.51 -1.48
CA THR A 125 -1.16 2.22 -1.17
C THR A 125 -1.35 3.25 -0.06
N THR A 126 -0.38 3.32 0.86
CA THR A 126 -0.27 4.35 1.89
C THR A 126 0.91 5.29 1.63
N ASN A 127 1.59 5.12 0.51
CA ASN A 127 2.73 5.94 0.12
C ASN A 127 2.29 7.30 -0.43
N CYS A 128 3.13 8.32 -0.22
CA CYS A 128 3.04 9.60 -0.89
C CYS A 128 3.51 9.43 -2.34
N ILE A 129 2.56 9.33 -3.26
CA ILE A 129 2.80 9.07 -4.69
C ILE A 129 2.36 10.30 -5.49
N THR A 130 3.16 10.71 -6.49
CA THR A 130 2.80 11.81 -7.37
C THR A 130 1.49 11.51 -8.12
N ARG A 131 0.73 12.57 -8.45
CA ARG A 131 -0.52 12.42 -9.21
C ARG A 131 -0.31 11.68 -10.54
N ALA A 132 0.80 11.91 -11.22
CA ALA A 132 1.14 11.26 -12.49
C ALA A 132 1.29 9.74 -12.31
N ASN A 133 2.04 9.32 -11.29
CA ASN A 133 2.25 7.90 -10.98
C ASN A 133 0.98 7.21 -10.47
N LEU A 134 0.15 7.89 -9.68
CA LEU A 134 -1.15 7.37 -9.27
C LEU A 134 -2.05 7.08 -10.48
N LEU A 135 -2.13 8.00 -11.43
CA LEU A 135 -2.92 7.79 -12.65
C LEU A 135 -2.37 6.64 -13.51
N LYS A 136 -1.04 6.51 -13.59
CA LYS A 136 -0.37 5.40 -14.31
C LYS A 136 -0.67 4.05 -13.66
N LEU A 137 -0.66 3.96 -12.33
CA LEU A 137 -1.05 2.76 -11.58
C LEU A 137 -2.53 2.44 -11.80
N ASN A 138 -3.42 3.41 -11.64
CA ASN A 138 -4.86 3.22 -11.78
C ASN A 138 -5.29 2.81 -13.18
N ALA A 139 -4.52 3.19 -14.21
CA ALA A 139 -4.71 2.69 -15.57
C ALA A 139 -4.34 1.21 -15.76
N SER A 140 -3.56 0.64 -14.82
CA SER A 140 -3.03 -0.73 -14.91
C SER A 140 -3.87 -1.73 -14.11
N LEU A 141 -4.46 -1.32 -12.97
CA LEU A 141 -5.27 -2.17 -12.10
C LEU A 141 -6.12 -1.32 -11.15
N PRO A 142 -7.16 -1.90 -10.50
CA PRO A 142 -7.91 -1.22 -9.44
C PRO A 142 -6.98 -0.73 -8.32
N LEU A 143 -7.13 0.54 -7.93
CA LEU A 143 -6.28 1.22 -6.95
C LEU A 143 -7.12 1.91 -5.88
N VAL A 144 -6.72 1.77 -4.61
CA VAL A 144 -7.24 2.51 -3.47
C VAL A 144 -6.09 3.20 -2.76
N GLN A 145 -6.22 4.50 -2.50
CA GLN A 145 -5.34 5.27 -1.65
C GLN A 145 -5.77 5.12 -0.19
N CYS A 146 -4.83 4.93 0.73
CA CYS A 146 -5.13 4.80 2.16
C CYS A 146 -4.25 5.75 2.96
N CYS A 147 -4.84 6.57 3.82
CA CYS A 147 -4.21 7.62 4.61
C CYS A 147 -3.65 8.76 3.76
N GLU A 148 -2.59 8.50 3.00
CA GLU A 148 -2.06 9.45 2.00
C GLU A 148 -2.93 9.40 0.74
N CYS A 149 -3.50 10.54 0.35
CA CYS A 149 -4.37 10.59 -0.81
C CYS A 149 -4.34 11.95 -1.53
N ILE A 150 -4.49 11.90 -2.84
CA ILE A 150 -4.76 13.06 -3.70
C ILE A 150 -6.22 13.00 -4.12
N SER A 151 -7.09 13.71 -3.41
CA SER A 151 -8.56 13.69 -3.63
C SER A 151 -8.95 14.10 -5.06
N THR A 152 -8.15 14.98 -5.69
CA THR A 152 -8.37 15.45 -7.07
C THR A 152 -7.96 14.45 -8.15
N ALA A 153 -7.39 13.28 -7.77
CA ALA A 153 -7.00 12.24 -8.73
C ALA A 153 -8.18 11.40 -9.23
N ASN A 154 -9.36 11.53 -8.63
CA ASN A 154 -10.56 10.73 -8.92
C ASN A 154 -10.31 9.21 -8.76
N ILE A 155 -9.51 8.85 -7.76
CA ILE A 155 -9.19 7.48 -7.36
C ILE A 155 -9.80 7.27 -5.97
N PRO A 156 -10.47 6.15 -5.69
CA PRO A 156 -11.02 5.86 -4.38
C PRO A 156 -9.97 5.99 -3.27
N PHE A 157 -10.37 6.54 -2.12
CA PHE A 157 -9.47 6.66 -0.98
C PHE A 157 -10.20 6.43 0.34
N VAL A 158 -9.43 6.01 1.35
CA VAL A 158 -9.82 5.89 2.75
C VAL A 158 -8.85 6.70 3.58
N THR A 159 -9.35 7.68 4.33
CA THR A 159 -8.53 8.52 5.22
C THR A 159 -9.35 8.98 6.42
N ILE A 160 -8.69 9.55 7.42
CA ILE A 160 -9.32 10.27 8.51
C ILE A 160 -9.29 11.78 8.24
N ASP A 161 -10.08 12.54 8.98
CA ASP A 161 -9.98 13.99 8.97
C ASP A 161 -8.84 14.43 9.91
N ASP A 162 -7.62 14.47 9.38
CA ASP A 162 -6.41 14.85 10.10
C ASP A 162 -6.47 16.31 10.60
N VAL A 163 -7.17 17.20 9.87
CA VAL A 163 -7.35 18.59 10.31
C VAL A 163 -8.20 18.64 11.58
N ALA A 164 -9.36 17.97 11.57
CA ALA A 164 -10.24 17.92 12.73
C ALA A 164 -9.60 17.19 13.90
N ALA A 165 -8.89 16.09 13.66
CA ALA A 165 -8.20 15.33 14.70
C ALA A 165 -7.14 16.17 15.41
N ALA A 166 -6.25 16.84 14.66
CA ALA A 166 -5.23 17.72 15.22
C ALA A 166 -5.84 18.92 15.94
N ARG A 167 -6.85 19.56 15.34
CA ARG A 167 -7.57 20.66 16.00
C ARG A 167 -8.14 20.22 17.36
N ASN A 168 -8.77 19.06 17.43
CA ASN A 168 -9.37 18.55 18.67
C ASN A 168 -8.29 18.26 19.73
N ALA A 169 -7.17 17.63 19.34
CA ALA A 169 -6.06 17.34 20.25
C ALA A 169 -5.46 18.63 20.84
N VAL A 170 -5.20 19.63 19.99
CA VAL A 170 -4.63 20.90 20.43
C VAL A 170 -5.64 21.71 21.26
N SER A 171 -6.93 21.72 20.87
CA SER A 171 -7.99 22.35 21.67
C SER A 171 -8.13 21.72 23.06
N TYR A 172 -7.91 20.40 23.18
CA TYR A 172 -7.86 19.73 24.47
C TYR A 172 -6.70 20.26 25.34
N LEU A 173 -5.48 20.40 24.78
CA LEU A 173 -4.35 20.99 25.52
C LEU A 173 -4.67 22.42 25.96
N ILE A 174 -5.29 23.22 25.12
CA ILE A 174 -5.72 24.59 25.44
C ILE A 174 -6.75 24.58 26.57
N SER A 175 -7.70 23.66 26.56
CA SER A 175 -8.70 23.53 27.64
C SER A 175 -8.09 23.20 29.01
N LEU A 176 -6.91 22.57 29.01
CA LEU A 176 -6.09 22.34 30.22
C LEU A 176 -5.25 23.57 30.64
N GLY A 177 -5.49 24.74 30.03
CA GLY A 177 -4.82 25.99 30.33
C GLY A 177 -3.44 26.17 29.68
N LYS A 178 -3.05 25.28 28.75
CA LYS A 178 -1.77 25.39 28.03
C LYS A 178 -1.81 26.55 27.03
N LYS A 179 -0.73 27.32 26.98
CA LYS A 179 -0.63 28.55 26.16
C LYS A 179 0.58 28.56 25.21
N ARG A 180 1.60 27.79 25.51
CA ARG A 180 2.83 27.66 24.70
C ARG A 180 2.96 26.20 24.24
N ILE A 181 2.17 25.82 23.27
CA ILE A 181 2.09 24.44 22.76
C ILE A 181 3.09 24.32 21.61
N ALA A 182 4.15 23.53 21.80
CA ALA A 182 5.06 23.20 20.72
C ALA A 182 4.47 22.11 19.82
N PHE A 183 4.77 22.18 18.53
CA PHE A 183 4.36 21.19 17.55
C PHE A 183 5.58 20.55 16.88
N ILE A 184 5.73 19.22 17.04
CA ILE A 184 6.73 18.42 16.33
C ILE A 184 6.02 17.73 15.18
N ASN A 185 6.34 18.17 13.96
CA ASN A 185 5.70 17.71 12.74
C ASN A 185 6.63 16.82 11.93
N GLY A 186 6.05 15.85 11.21
CA GLY A 186 6.74 15.02 10.23
C GLY A 186 7.02 15.73 8.91
N PRO A 187 7.64 15.05 7.93
CA PRO A 187 7.97 15.63 6.64
C PRO A 187 6.74 16.22 5.95
N ILE A 188 6.88 17.47 5.49
CA ILE A 188 5.73 18.28 5.02
C ILE A 188 5.17 17.81 3.68
N GLU A 189 5.87 16.97 2.95
CA GLU A 189 5.38 16.33 1.73
C GLU A 189 4.20 15.38 1.98
N TYR A 190 4.08 14.83 3.19
CA TYR A 190 2.96 13.97 3.56
C TYR A 190 1.70 14.78 3.85
N LYS A 191 0.57 14.27 3.36
CA LYS A 191 -0.74 14.88 3.59
C LYS A 191 -1.06 15.01 5.09
N TYR A 192 -0.81 13.97 5.87
CA TYR A 192 -1.07 14.03 7.31
C TYR A 192 -0.32 15.17 8.00
N ALA A 193 0.93 15.43 7.61
CA ALA A 193 1.74 16.49 8.19
C ALA A 193 1.18 17.88 7.86
N GLN A 194 0.74 18.09 6.62
CA GLN A 194 0.08 19.33 6.18
C GLN A 194 -1.24 19.54 6.91
N ASP A 195 -2.08 18.52 6.96
CA ASP A 195 -3.42 18.62 7.56
C ASP A 195 -3.35 18.78 9.08
N ARG A 196 -2.44 18.07 9.77
CA ARG A 196 -2.25 18.22 11.22
C ARG A 196 -1.67 19.57 11.58
N LEU A 197 -0.75 20.13 10.77
CA LEU A 197 -0.29 21.52 10.92
C LEU A 197 -1.45 22.50 10.78
N LYS A 198 -2.30 22.30 9.76
CA LYS A 198 -3.49 23.16 9.58
C LYS A 198 -4.43 23.09 10.77
N GLY A 199 -4.71 21.90 11.30
CA GLY A 199 -5.54 21.70 12.49
C GLY A 199 -4.95 22.36 13.74
N TYR A 200 -3.64 22.21 13.95
CA TYR A 200 -2.91 22.90 15.04
C TYR A 200 -3.08 24.42 14.95
N LEU A 201 -2.83 25.01 13.78
CA LEU A 201 -2.96 26.46 13.58
C LEU A 201 -4.39 26.94 13.77
N GLN A 202 -5.40 26.18 13.33
CA GLN A 202 -6.82 26.51 13.55
C GLN A 202 -7.19 26.52 15.03
N ALA A 203 -6.67 25.58 15.83
CA ALA A 203 -6.93 25.54 17.26
C ALA A 203 -6.34 26.76 17.98
N LEU A 204 -5.11 27.16 17.65
CA LEU A 204 -4.47 28.37 18.21
C LEU A 204 -5.25 29.62 17.83
N ASP A 205 -5.66 29.76 16.56
CA ASP A 205 -6.44 30.91 16.09
C ASP A 205 -7.78 31.03 16.84
N ALA A 206 -8.50 29.92 16.98
CA ALA A 206 -9.79 29.89 17.70
C ALA A 206 -9.67 30.32 19.16
N ALA A 207 -8.53 30.01 19.79
CA ALA A 207 -8.23 30.40 21.16
C ALA A 207 -7.52 31.77 21.29
N GLN A 208 -7.30 32.48 20.19
CA GLN A 208 -6.54 33.74 20.15
C GLN A 208 -5.12 33.62 20.71
N ILE A 209 -4.51 32.44 20.63
CA ILE A 209 -3.11 32.23 21.03
C ILE A 209 -2.22 32.66 19.87
N LYS A 210 -1.23 33.52 20.17
CA LYS A 210 -0.29 34.00 19.16
C LYS A 210 0.55 32.84 18.61
N LYS A 211 0.57 32.69 17.30
CA LYS A 211 1.45 31.75 16.61
C LYS A 211 2.90 32.15 16.80
N ASP A 212 3.73 31.18 17.20
CA ASP A 212 5.17 31.33 17.30
C ASP A 212 5.82 30.29 16.39
N SER A 213 6.51 30.77 15.34
CA SER A 213 7.20 29.89 14.39
C SER A 213 8.28 29.04 15.06
N ASP A 214 8.90 29.55 16.13
CA ASP A 214 9.95 28.86 16.87
C ASP A 214 9.41 27.64 17.64
N SER A 215 8.08 27.60 17.85
CA SER A 215 7.39 26.47 18.50
C SER A 215 6.98 25.36 17.51
N ILE A 216 7.23 25.53 16.20
CA ILE A 216 6.89 24.53 15.18
C ILE A 216 8.18 23.95 14.63
N ILE A 217 8.43 22.67 14.95
CA ILE A 217 9.57 21.93 14.41
C ILE A 217 9.10 21.07 13.25
N GLN A 218 9.69 21.31 12.09
CA GLN A 218 9.43 20.55 10.88
C GLN A 218 10.57 19.55 10.66
N LEU A 219 10.32 18.26 10.94
CA LEU A 219 11.29 17.19 10.70
C LEU A 219 11.41 16.91 9.20
N GLN A 220 12.61 16.55 8.76
CA GLN A 220 12.90 16.21 7.36
C GLN A 220 12.61 14.72 7.05
N GLU A 221 12.60 13.87 8.08
CA GLU A 221 12.31 12.44 7.99
C GLU A 221 11.55 11.96 9.22
N ILE A 222 10.95 10.78 9.14
CA ILE A 222 10.28 10.14 10.28
C ILE A 222 11.36 9.53 11.16
N SER A 223 11.73 10.23 12.23
CA SER A 223 12.84 9.86 13.11
C SER A 223 12.54 10.22 14.55
N TYR A 224 12.57 9.21 15.42
CA TYR A 224 12.46 9.37 16.86
C TYR A 224 13.60 10.24 17.44
N ASP A 225 14.84 9.97 17.01
CA ASP A 225 16.02 10.69 17.52
C ASP A 225 15.99 12.17 17.16
N MET A 226 15.55 12.52 15.97
CA MET A 226 15.37 13.91 15.55
C MET A 226 14.26 14.60 16.39
N ALA A 227 13.16 13.90 16.64
CA ALA A 227 12.06 14.41 17.46
C ALA A 227 12.51 14.65 18.90
N VAL A 228 13.24 13.71 19.49
CA VAL A 228 13.85 13.85 20.85
C VAL A 228 14.78 15.05 20.89
N SER A 229 15.67 15.18 19.91
CA SER A 229 16.61 16.32 19.83
C SER A 229 15.87 17.66 19.74
N ALA A 230 14.83 17.73 18.91
CA ALA A 230 13.98 18.92 18.78
C ALA A 230 13.25 19.26 20.08
N ALA A 231 12.69 18.25 20.76
CA ALA A 231 12.04 18.45 22.05
C ALA A 231 13.01 18.99 23.09
N PHE A 232 14.24 18.47 23.18
CA PHE A 232 15.27 18.97 24.08
C PHE A 232 15.67 20.42 23.79
N GLN A 233 15.81 20.80 22.51
CA GLN A 233 16.09 22.17 22.12
C GLN A 233 14.98 23.13 22.61
N LEU A 234 13.72 22.77 22.39
CA LEU A 234 12.58 23.57 22.83
C LEU A 234 12.49 23.67 24.36
N LEU A 235 12.75 22.58 25.09
CA LEU A 235 12.73 22.55 26.54
C LEU A 235 13.83 23.42 27.18
N ASN A 236 14.95 23.62 26.48
CA ASN A 236 16.07 24.45 26.91
C ASN A 236 16.00 25.88 26.36
N SER A 237 15.00 26.24 25.59
CA SER A 237 14.83 27.58 25.05
C SER A 237 14.27 28.55 26.09
N GLU A 238 14.51 29.86 25.92
CA GLU A 238 13.93 30.91 26.75
C GLU A 238 12.39 30.90 26.73
N LYS A 239 11.80 30.51 25.58
CA LYS A 239 10.36 30.38 25.38
C LYS A 239 9.88 28.93 25.57
N ARG A 240 10.32 28.31 26.64
CA ARG A 240 9.99 26.92 26.95
C ARG A 240 8.50 26.62 26.78
N PRO A 241 8.10 25.59 25.99
CA PRO A 241 6.71 25.19 25.86
C PRO A 241 6.15 24.61 27.17
N ASP A 242 4.85 24.73 27.37
CA ASP A 242 4.09 24.13 28.48
C ASP A 242 3.30 22.88 28.06
N ALA A 243 3.31 22.56 26.77
CA ALA A 243 2.81 21.32 26.22
C ALA A 243 3.45 21.02 24.86
N PHE A 244 3.40 19.76 24.45
CA PHE A 244 3.80 19.31 23.14
C PHE A 244 2.64 18.62 22.45
N PHE A 245 2.51 18.88 21.16
CA PHE A 245 1.71 18.11 20.23
C PHE A 245 2.66 17.50 19.20
N ALA A 246 2.77 16.17 19.15
CA ALA A 246 3.51 15.45 18.12
C ALA A 246 2.53 14.99 17.04
N SER A 247 2.92 15.14 15.77
CA SER A 247 2.06 14.73 14.67
C SER A 247 1.96 13.21 14.48
N SER A 248 2.79 12.43 15.19
CA SER A 248 2.76 10.96 15.16
C SER A 248 3.30 10.40 16.47
N ASP A 249 2.89 9.17 16.82
CA ASP A 249 3.36 8.45 18.01
C ASP A 249 4.81 7.96 17.88
N VAL A 250 5.39 8.06 16.72
CA VAL A 250 6.80 7.70 16.47
C VAL A 250 7.78 8.85 16.73
N TYR A 251 7.27 10.00 17.20
CA TYR A 251 8.08 11.21 17.53
C TYR A 251 8.22 11.44 19.02
#